data_1954cd8f8a5ae1b5a472498c28cbf591
#
_entry.id   1954cd8f8a5ae1b5a472498c28cbf591
#
_cell.length_a   1.000
_cell.length_b   1.000
_cell.length_c   1.000
_cell.angle_alpha   90.00
_cell.angle_beta   90.00
_cell.angle_gamma   90.00
#
_symmetry.space_group_name_H-M   'P 1'
#
loop_
_entity.id
_entity.type
_entity.pdbx_description
1 polymer ?
#
loop_
_entity_poly.entity_id
_entity_poly.type
_entity_poly.pdbx_seq_one_letter_code
_entity_poly.pdbx_strand_id
1 'polypeptide(L)'
;MELHVLHRHGWSIAALAREFGLNWRTARRYATAGAPPRYRPRVRPAELTAAGLAHVERRLAACPDLRATVLHRELREAYGYTGSYTSLRRRVVELRPAETGEPEIRFETGPGIQTQGDWTDCGSWPLGDSSAELHAFVAILGSSRMPAVRFATDKTRVTTLAAIVRCVDDLGGASAEFLTDRDTALMSGSRGDGSPIFASEWVDTAALLGTRPRACRPYRAKTKGKVERVIREVKEDFLTWLTGQVFPERPTLAWYDAMARRWAVEVVATRRHRTTQRVVGEAWIEERGLLTPVSRRLLARIEGHDTLVPLPDPVSPSRMPAALGETVEVRALATYAELVR
;
A
#
# COMPACT_ATOMS: atom_id res chain seq x y z
N MET A 1 -4.13 -38.21 33.55
CA MET A 1 -4.17 -39.42 34.40
C MET A 1 -3.31 -39.29 35.67
N GLU A 2 -2.12 -38.77 35.59
CA GLU A 2 -1.19 -38.61 36.74
C GLU A 2 -1.78 -37.85 37.94
N LEU A 3 -2.38 -36.72 37.77
CA LEU A 3 -2.93 -35.89 38.89
C LEU A 3 -3.99 -36.68 39.71
N HIS A 4 -4.83 -37.47 39.06
CA HIS A 4 -5.86 -38.26 39.72
C HIS A 4 -5.22 -39.40 40.55
N VAL A 5 -4.22 -40.08 39.99
CA VAL A 5 -3.50 -41.12 40.66
C VAL A 5 -2.75 -40.61 41.89
N LEU A 6 -1.99 -39.55 41.74
CA LEU A 6 -1.24 -38.92 42.83
C LEU A 6 -2.17 -38.38 43.93
N HIS A 7 -3.34 -37.83 43.58
CA HIS A 7 -4.34 -37.41 44.54
C HIS A 7 -4.89 -38.60 45.36
N ARG A 8 -5.15 -39.73 44.71
CA ARG A 8 -5.55 -40.96 45.41
C ARG A 8 -4.47 -41.51 46.32
N HIS A 9 -3.20 -41.23 46.03
CA HIS A 9 -2.06 -41.56 46.88
C HIS A 9 -1.76 -40.52 47.96
N GLY A 10 -2.70 -39.62 48.24
CA GLY A 10 -2.64 -38.64 49.34
C GLY A 10 -2.04 -37.30 49.04
N TRP A 11 -1.72 -37.01 47.77
CA TRP A 11 -1.24 -35.66 47.40
C TRP A 11 -2.35 -34.62 47.51
N SER A 12 -2.05 -33.50 48.17
CA SER A 12 -2.98 -32.41 48.25
C SER A 12 -3.09 -31.68 46.89
N ILE A 13 -4.27 -31.09 46.59
CA ILE A 13 -4.50 -30.33 45.36
C ILE A 13 -3.52 -29.18 45.24
N ALA A 14 -3.16 -28.54 46.36
CA ALA A 14 -2.18 -27.47 46.38
C ALA A 14 -0.76 -27.93 46.02
N ALA A 15 -0.36 -29.15 46.47
CA ALA A 15 0.90 -29.73 46.08
C ALA A 15 0.92 -30.09 44.60
N LEU A 16 -0.15 -30.72 44.10
CA LEU A 16 -0.30 -31.01 42.65
C LEU A 16 -0.28 -29.74 41.78
N ALA A 17 -0.94 -28.67 42.22
CA ALA A 17 -0.94 -27.40 41.49
C ALA A 17 0.48 -26.81 41.37
N ARG A 18 1.27 -26.88 42.43
CA ARG A 18 2.67 -26.40 42.45
C ARG A 18 3.59 -27.28 41.59
N GLU A 19 3.52 -28.60 41.79
CA GLU A 19 4.38 -29.55 41.08
C GLU A 19 4.17 -29.50 39.57
N PHE A 20 2.92 -29.40 39.10
CA PHE A 20 2.59 -29.39 37.67
C PHE A 20 2.43 -28.01 37.10
N GLY A 21 2.74 -26.92 37.82
CA GLY A 21 2.61 -25.54 37.33
C GLY A 21 1.19 -25.16 36.91
N LEU A 22 0.17 -25.75 37.55
CA LEU A 22 -1.23 -25.56 37.18
C LEU A 22 -1.94 -24.63 38.15
N ASN A 23 -2.95 -23.90 37.64
CA ASN A 23 -3.89 -23.17 38.51
C ASN A 23 -4.61 -24.21 39.42
N TRP A 24 -4.84 -23.84 40.68
CA TRP A 24 -5.47 -24.72 41.68
C TRP A 24 -6.83 -25.27 41.21
N ARG A 25 -7.67 -24.46 40.51
CA ARG A 25 -8.95 -24.93 39.98
C ARG A 25 -8.76 -26.01 38.91
N THR A 26 -7.73 -25.86 38.08
CA THR A 26 -7.37 -26.85 37.05
C THR A 26 -6.87 -28.13 37.70
N ALA A 27 -5.93 -28.03 38.64
CA ALA A 27 -5.42 -29.16 39.36
C ALA A 27 -6.55 -29.95 40.09
N ARG A 28 -7.45 -29.24 40.81
CA ARG A 28 -8.63 -29.82 41.45
C ARG A 28 -9.52 -30.58 40.46
N ARG A 29 -9.83 -29.95 39.31
CA ARG A 29 -10.69 -30.54 38.30
C ARG A 29 -10.14 -31.85 37.76
N TYR A 30 -8.82 -31.95 37.55
CA TYR A 30 -8.16 -33.16 37.05
C TYR A 30 -7.92 -34.20 38.17
N ALA A 31 -7.64 -33.77 39.37
CA ALA A 31 -7.40 -34.66 40.51
C ALA A 31 -8.69 -35.34 40.97
N THR A 32 -9.83 -34.65 40.97
CA THR A 32 -11.10 -35.22 41.45
C THR A 32 -11.94 -35.88 40.34
N ALA A 33 -11.56 -35.72 39.06
CA ALA A 33 -12.28 -36.35 37.97
C ALA A 33 -11.99 -37.84 37.88
N GLY A 34 -13.01 -38.68 37.87
CA GLY A 34 -12.87 -40.15 37.69
C GLY A 34 -12.45 -40.57 36.28
N ALA A 35 -12.42 -39.65 35.34
CA ALA A 35 -11.95 -39.83 33.97
C ALA A 35 -11.37 -38.49 33.47
N PRO A 36 -10.51 -38.47 32.42
CA PRO A 36 -10.02 -37.25 31.84
C PRO A 36 -11.16 -36.31 31.45
N PRO A 37 -11.14 -35.00 31.83
CA PRO A 37 -12.19 -34.09 31.52
C PRO A 37 -12.38 -34.01 30.01
N ARG A 38 -13.54 -34.39 29.53
CA ARG A 38 -13.90 -34.18 28.12
C ARG A 38 -14.37 -32.76 27.92
N TYR A 39 -13.78 -32.06 26.95
CA TYR A 39 -14.34 -30.79 26.50
C TYR A 39 -15.72 -31.03 25.89
N ARG A 40 -16.69 -30.19 26.26
CA ARG A 40 -17.97 -30.18 25.54
C ARG A 40 -17.67 -29.96 24.06
N PRO A 41 -18.22 -30.78 23.15
CA PRO A 41 -18.13 -30.50 21.72
C PRO A 41 -18.55 -29.05 21.51
N ARG A 42 -17.72 -28.25 20.83
CA ARG A 42 -18.19 -26.95 20.38
C ARG A 42 -19.41 -27.20 19.52
N VAL A 43 -20.53 -26.53 19.86
CA VAL A 43 -21.69 -26.45 18.97
C VAL A 43 -21.15 -26.02 17.62
N ARG A 44 -21.24 -26.88 16.60
CA ARG A 44 -20.81 -26.49 15.25
C ARG A 44 -21.60 -25.27 14.85
N PRO A 45 -20.95 -24.26 14.25
CA PRO A 45 -21.70 -23.14 13.70
C PRO A 45 -22.80 -23.66 12.80
N ALA A 46 -23.96 -23.03 12.80
CA ALA A 46 -25.06 -23.39 11.93
C ALA A 46 -24.55 -23.54 10.49
N GLU A 47 -24.67 -24.72 9.92
CA GLU A 47 -24.32 -24.97 8.53
C GLU A 47 -25.31 -24.21 7.63
N LEU A 48 -24.80 -23.70 6.51
CA LEU A 48 -25.66 -23.17 5.47
C LEU A 48 -26.63 -24.28 5.03
N THR A 49 -27.92 -23.96 5.04
CA THR A 49 -28.92 -24.87 4.44
C THR A 49 -28.64 -25.04 2.96
N ALA A 50 -29.09 -26.13 2.36
CA ALA A 50 -28.92 -26.36 0.93
C ALA A 50 -29.50 -25.19 0.08
N ALA A 51 -30.60 -24.60 0.49
CA ALA A 51 -31.19 -23.42 -0.15
C ALA A 51 -30.33 -22.18 0.01
N GLY A 52 -29.75 -21.96 1.20
CA GLY A 52 -28.83 -20.87 1.45
C GLY A 52 -27.51 -21.00 0.67
N LEU A 53 -26.99 -22.22 0.53
CA LEU A 53 -25.81 -22.50 -0.28
C LEU A 53 -26.05 -22.22 -1.76
N ALA A 54 -27.15 -22.73 -2.32
CA ALA A 54 -27.53 -22.47 -3.71
C ALA A 54 -27.76 -20.95 -3.99
N HIS A 55 -28.26 -20.20 -2.98
CA HIS A 55 -28.36 -18.76 -3.08
C HIS A 55 -26.98 -18.10 -3.19
N VAL A 56 -26.03 -18.47 -2.31
CA VAL A 56 -24.67 -17.93 -2.34
C VAL A 56 -23.99 -18.21 -3.68
N GLU A 57 -24.07 -19.46 -4.17
CA GLU A 57 -23.49 -19.86 -5.47
C GLU A 57 -24.06 -19.06 -6.62
N ARG A 58 -25.38 -18.93 -6.71
CA ARG A 58 -26.05 -18.14 -7.75
C ARG A 58 -25.67 -16.66 -7.68
N ARG A 59 -25.58 -16.08 -6.47
CA ARG A 59 -25.19 -14.67 -6.28
C ARG A 59 -23.74 -14.44 -6.67
N LEU A 60 -22.83 -15.35 -6.33
CA LEU A 60 -21.42 -15.27 -6.70
C LEU A 60 -21.20 -15.51 -8.21
N ALA A 61 -22.01 -16.36 -8.84
CA ALA A 61 -21.97 -16.55 -10.29
C ALA A 61 -22.41 -15.27 -11.04
N ALA A 62 -23.42 -14.58 -10.52
CA ALA A 62 -23.92 -13.33 -11.11
C ALA A 62 -23.01 -12.12 -10.79
N CYS A 63 -22.35 -12.10 -9.63
CA CYS A 63 -21.48 -11.03 -9.17
C CYS A 63 -20.31 -11.62 -8.36
N PRO A 64 -19.20 -12.00 -9.02
CA PRO A 64 -18.05 -12.64 -8.36
C PRO A 64 -17.46 -11.83 -7.21
N ASP A 65 -17.49 -10.49 -7.30
CA ASP A 65 -16.96 -9.56 -6.31
C ASP A 65 -17.93 -9.22 -5.17
N LEU A 66 -19.09 -9.85 -5.12
CA LEU A 66 -20.10 -9.57 -4.11
C LEU A 66 -19.53 -9.72 -2.70
N ARG A 67 -19.69 -8.68 -1.88
CA ARG A 67 -19.15 -8.69 -0.51
C ARG A 67 -19.87 -9.73 0.36
N ALA A 68 -19.08 -10.49 1.13
CA ALA A 68 -19.62 -11.47 2.07
C ALA A 68 -20.57 -10.85 3.13
N THR A 69 -20.45 -9.55 3.41
CA THR A 69 -21.37 -8.81 4.29
C THR A 69 -22.78 -8.72 3.71
N VAL A 70 -22.91 -8.55 2.40
CA VAL A 70 -24.20 -8.52 1.71
C VAL A 70 -24.85 -9.92 1.75
N LEU A 71 -24.07 -10.95 1.40
CA LEU A 71 -24.54 -12.34 1.48
C LEU A 71 -24.96 -12.74 2.89
N HIS A 72 -24.23 -12.30 3.92
CA HIS A 72 -24.58 -12.57 5.32
C HIS A 72 -25.93 -11.96 5.70
N ARG A 73 -26.20 -10.73 5.25
CA ARG A 73 -27.49 -10.07 5.46
C ARG A 73 -28.61 -10.80 4.73
N GLU A 74 -28.45 -11.07 3.43
CA GLU A 74 -29.44 -11.78 2.62
C GLU A 74 -29.79 -13.16 3.21
N LEU A 75 -28.77 -13.90 3.67
CA LEU A 75 -28.97 -15.23 4.28
C LEU A 75 -29.70 -15.16 5.61
N ARG A 76 -29.45 -14.15 6.42
CA ARG A 76 -30.17 -13.95 7.68
C ARG A 76 -31.64 -13.59 7.43
N GLU A 77 -31.89 -12.70 6.49
CA GLU A 77 -33.24 -12.19 6.20
C GLU A 77 -34.10 -13.24 5.49
N ALA A 78 -33.58 -13.92 4.47
CA ALA A 78 -34.38 -14.79 3.61
C ALA A 78 -34.22 -16.28 3.91
N TYR A 79 -33.15 -16.73 4.55
CA TYR A 79 -32.82 -18.14 4.74
C TYR A 79 -32.61 -18.54 6.21
N GLY A 80 -32.87 -17.64 7.16
CA GLY A 80 -32.77 -17.91 8.59
C GLY A 80 -31.36 -18.29 9.07
N TYR A 81 -30.31 -17.84 8.38
CA TYR A 81 -28.93 -18.15 8.75
C TYR A 81 -28.55 -17.55 10.09
N THR A 82 -28.20 -18.39 11.06
CA THR A 82 -27.80 -17.98 12.42
C THR A 82 -26.30 -18.06 12.66
N GLY A 83 -25.52 -18.49 11.65
CA GLY A 83 -24.08 -18.62 11.75
C GLY A 83 -23.34 -17.27 11.79
N SER A 84 -22.08 -17.30 12.25
CA SER A 84 -21.27 -16.09 12.32
C SER A 84 -20.84 -15.61 10.93
N TYR A 85 -20.64 -14.29 10.81
CA TYR A 85 -20.05 -13.69 9.59
C TYR A 85 -18.68 -14.32 9.22
N THR A 86 -17.85 -14.61 10.21
CA THR A 86 -16.52 -15.23 9.98
C THR A 86 -16.64 -16.62 9.36
N SER A 87 -17.63 -17.41 9.80
CA SER A 87 -17.90 -18.73 9.22
C SER A 87 -18.35 -18.63 7.77
N LEU A 88 -19.30 -17.74 7.49
CA LEU A 88 -19.78 -17.49 6.14
C LEU A 88 -18.66 -16.97 5.22
N ARG A 89 -17.88 -15.98 5.68
CA ARG A 89 -16.78 -15.41 4.90
C ARG A 89 -15.80 -16.48 4.44
N ARG A 90 -15.45 -17.42 5.31
CA ARG A 90 -14.56 -18.55 4.98
C ARG A 90 -15.17 -19.40 3.87
N ARG A 91 -16.47 -19.72 3.99
CA ARG A 91 -17.18 -20.48 2.98
C ARG A 91 -17.34 -19.75 1.64
N VAL A 92 -17.59 -18.43 1.67
CA VAL A 92 -17.64 -17.58 0.46
C VAL A 92 -16.31 -17.57 -0.28
N VAL A 93 -15.18 -17.58 0.42
CA VAL A 93 -13.84 -17.66 -0.22
C VAL A 93 -13.66 -18.99 -0.95
N GLU A 94 -14.14 -20.10 -0.38
CA GLU A 94 -14.08 -21.44 -1.01
C GLU A 94 -15.00 -21.55 -2.24
N LEU A 95 -16.17 -20.90 -2.18
CA LEU A 95 -17.18 -20.95 -3.23
C LEU A 95 -16.99 -19.92 -4.35
N ARG A 96 -16.14 -18.91 -4.14
CA ARG A 96 -15.83 -17.99 -5.22
C ARG A 96 -15.22 -18.76 -6.38
N PRO A 97 -15.73 -18.55 -7.61
CA PRO A 97 -15.04 -19.04 -8.79
C PRO A 97 -13.58 -18.60 -8.67
N ALA A 98 -12.65 -19.52 -8.85
CA ALA A 98 -11.26 -19.14 -8.98
C ALA A 98 -11.23 -18.03 -10.02
N GLU A 99 -10.75 -16.84 -9.64
CA GLU A 99 -10.50 -15.80 -10.62
C GLU A 99 -9.62 -16.44 -11.68
N THR A 100 -10.17 -16.72 -12.85
CA THR A 100 -9.41 -16.97 -14.07
C THR A 100 -8.84 -15.63 -14.53
N GLY A 101 -8.39 -14.82 -13.59
CA GLY A 101 -7.62 -13.64 -13.87
C GLY A 101 -6.36 -14.11 -14.55
N GLU A 102 -6.09 -13.58 -15.75
CA GLU A 102 -4.76 -13.65 -16.30
C GLU A 102 -3.75 -13.43 -15.19
N PRO A 103 -2.71 -14.26 -15.07
CA PRO A 103 -1.74 -14.16 -14.00
C PRO A 103 -1.29 -12.71 -13.90
N GLU A 104 -1.45 -12.10 -12.73
CA GLU A 104 -1.11 -10.71 -12.51
C GLU A 104 0.41 -10.57 -12.65
N ILE A 105 0.85 -10.23 -13.85
CA ILE A 105 2.26 -9.94 -14.11
C ILE A 105 2.57 -8.67 -13.33
N ARG A 106 3.13 -8.84 -12.15
CA ARG A 106 3.67 -7.72 -11.37
C ARG A 106 4.93 -7.25 -12.07
N PHE A 107 4.83 -6.11 -12.73
CA PHE A 107 5.99 -5.48 -13.37
C PHE A 107 6.92 -4.97 -12.28
N GLU A 108 7.98 -5.72 -12.01
CA GLU A 108 9.10 -5.21 -11.25
C GLU A 108 9.96 -4.37 -12.21
N THR A 109 10.22 -3.13 -11.80
CA THR A 109 11.09 -2.23 -12.55
C THR A 109 12.49 -2.29 -11.99
N GLY A 110 13.50 -2.32 -12.85
CA GLY A 110 14.90 -2.22 -12.44
C GLY A 110 15.20 -0.89 -11.74
N PRO A 111 16.35 -0.79 -11.05
CA PRO A 111 16.77 0.43 -10.38
C PRO A 111 16.90 1.60 -11.37
N GLY A 112 16.46 2.79 -10.98
CA GLY A 112 16.53 4.01 -11.77
C GLY A 112 15.58 4.08 -12.98
N ILE A 113 14.75 3.05 -13.22
CA ILE A 113 13.88 3.00 -14.41
C ILE A 113 12.60 3.82 -14.22
N GLN A 114 11.91 3.69 -13.11
CA GLN A 114 10.59 4.31 -12.97
C GLN A 114 10.32 4.84 -11.57
N THR A 115 9.78 6.05 -11.52
CA THR A 115 9.11 6.63 -10.35
C THR A 115 7.60 6.67 -10.62
N GLN A 116 6.79 6.35 -9.63
CA GLN A 116 5.33 6.50 -9.70
C GLN A 116 4.90 7.62 -8.76
N GLY A 117 4.00 8.51 -9.21
CA GLY A 117 3.49 9.61 -8.42
C GLY A 117 1.98 9.75 -8.47
N ASP A 118 1.39 10.18 -7.34
CA ASP A 118 -0.05 10.41 -7.22
C ASP A 118 -0.41 11.33 -6.06
N TRP A 119 -1.55 12.00 -6.19
CA TRP A 119 -2.17 12.78 -5.13
C TRP A 119 -3.05 11.93 -4.21
N THR A 120 -3.10 12.32 -2.95
CA THR A 120 -4.09 11.82 -2.00
C THR A 120 -4.59 12.93 -1.09
N ASP A 121 -5.86 12.84 -0.72
CA ASP A 121 -6.47 13.77 0.23
C ASP A 121 -6.19 13.28 1.65
N CYS A 122 -5.73 14.21 2.50
CA CYS A 122 -5.34 13.94 3.89
C CYS A 122 -6.34 14.44 4.91
N GLY A 123 -7.37 15.19 4.48
CA GLY A 123 -8.35 15.84 5.36
C GLY A 123 -7.83 17.13 5.99
N SER A 124 -8.52 17.60 7.02
CA SER A 124 -8.26 18.89 7.65
C SER A 124 -7.17 18.79 8.72
N TRP A 125 -6.16 19.66 8.62
CA TRP A 125 -5.00 19.69 9.52
C TRP A 125 -4.67 21.12 9.95
N PRO A 126 -4.06 21.31 11.14
CA PRO A 126 -3.59 22.63 11.57
C PRO A 126 -2.59 23.24 10.56
N LEU A 127 -2.79 24.49 10.17
CA LEU A 127 -1.88 25.22 9.30
C LEU A 127 -1.87 26.71 9.65
N GLY A 128 -0.72 27.22 10.10
CA GLY A 128 -0.63 28.57 10.64
C GLY A 128 -1.51 28.72 11.89
N ASP A 129 -2.38 29.72 11.89
CA ASP A 129 -3.32 30.02 12.98
C ASP A 129 -4.71 29.36 12.78
N SER A 130 -4.87 28.52 11.74
CA SER A 130 -6.14 27.91 11.36
C SER A 130 -5.98 26.43 11.00
N SER A 131 -6.99 25.84 10.39
CA SER A 131 -6.92 24.51 9.77
C SER A 131 -7.16 24.65 8.27
N ALA A 132 -6.55 23.77 7.48
CA ALA A 132 -6.74 23.69 6.05
C ALA A 132 -6.88 22.23 5.60
N GLU A 133 -7.59 22.01 4.49
CA GLU A 133 -7.58 20.73 3.80
C GLU A 133 -6.20 20.52 3.19
N LEU A 134 -5.52 19.47 3.62
CA LEU A 134 -4.21 19.11 3.08
C LEU A 134 -4.33 17.98 2.07
N HIS A 135 -3.55 18.12 1.02
CA HIS A 135 -3.31 17.09 0.03
C HIS A 135 -1.85 16.68 0.09
N ALA A 136 -1.56 15.41 -0.15
CA ALA A 136 -0.19 14.92 -0.22
C ALA A 136 0.09 14.38 -1.63
N PHE A 137 1.12 14.90 -2.27
CA PHE A 137 1.70 14.25 -3.45
C PHE A 137 2.71 13.21 -2.96
N VAL A 138 2.49 11.97 -3.37
CA VAL A 138 3.30 10.83 -2.98
C VAL A 138 4.03 10.32 -4.22
N ALA A 139 5.35 10.27 -4.18
CA ALA A 139 6.18 9.63 -5.19
C ALA A 139 6.89 8.41 -4.60
N ILE A 140 7.09 7.36 -5.40
CA ILE A 140 7.81 6.15 -4.99
C ILE A 140 8.71 5.66 -6.10
N LEU A 141 9.95 5.32 -5.77
CA LEU A 141 10.87 4.63 -6.67
C LEU A 141 10.41 3.20 -6.93
N GLY A 142 10.42 2.81 -8.20
CA GLY A 142 9.90 1.54 -8.66
C GLY A 142 10.67 0.31 -8.19
N SER A 143 11.95 0.42 -7.91
CA SER A 143 12.83 -0.66 -7.46
C SER A 143 12.99 -0.67 -5.94
N SER A 144 13.60 0.34 -5.34
CA SER A 144 13.87 0.40 -3.90
C SER A 144 12.62 0.50 -3.05
N ARG A 145 11.54 1.04 -3.58
CA ARG A 145 10.30 1.37 -2.84
C ARG A 145 10.47 2.55 -1.86
N MET A 146 11.51 3.33 -2.02
CA MET A 146 11.69 4.55 -1.23
C MET A 146 10.65 5.58 -1.63
N PRO A 147 9.85 6.11 -0.68
CA PRO A 147 8.86 7.14 -0.96
C PRO A 147 9.43 8.55 -0.71
N ALA A 148 8.80 9.53 -1.36
CA ALA A 148 8.86 10.93 -1.00
C ALA A 148 7.44 11.49 -0.95
N VAL A 149 7.18 12.42 -0.03
CA VAL A 149 5.85 13.00 0.19
C VAL A 149 5.96 14.50 0.33
N ARG A 150 5.08 15.24 -0.35
CA ARG A 150 4.96 16.70 -0.28
C ARG A 150 3.54 17.11 -0.03
N PHE A 151 3.33 18.01 0.90
CA PHE A 151 2.03 18.54 1.28
C PHE A 151 1.71 19.83 0.55
N ALA A 152 0.43 20.01 0.24
CA ALA A 152 -0.09 21.23 -0.38
C ALA A 152 -1.55 21.47 0.04
N THR A 153 -2.02 22.69 -0.17
CA THR A 153 -3.42 23.09 0.05
C THR A 153 -4.27 23.04 -1.22
N ASP A 154 -3.64 22.79 -2.38
CA ASP A 154 -4.31 22.63 -3.66
C ASP A 154 -3.58 21.61 -4.53
N LYS A 155 -4.19 21.25 -5.66
CA LYS A 155 -3.65 20.30 -6.66
C LYS A 155 -3.56 20.96 -8.04
N THR A 156 -3.30 22.27 -8.09
CA THR A 156 -3.11 22.99 -9.34
C THR A 156 -1.91 22.44 -10.12
N ARG A 157 -1.80 22.78 -11.41
CA ARG A 157 -0.66 22.37 -12.24
C ARG A 157 0.66 22.85 -11.64
N VAL A 158 0.73 24.10 -11.22
CA VAL A 158 1.94 24.68 -10.62
C VAL A 158 2.35 23.93 -9.37
N THR A 159 1.40 23.71 -8.46
CA THR A 159 1.61 22.95 -7.22
C THR A 159 2.03 21.51 -7.51
N THR A 160 1.40 20.86 -8.48
CA THR A 160 1.74 19.48 -8.88
C THR A 160 3.16 19.38 -9.43
N LEU A 161 3.57 20.29 -10.32
CA LEU A 161 4.92 20.31 -10.87
C LEU A 161 5.97 20.59 -9.79
N ALA A 162 5.69 21.54 -8.89
CA ALA A 162 6.56 21.81 -7.75
C ALA A 162 6.70 20.60 -6.82
N ALA A 163 5.59 19.92 -6.52
CA ALA A 163 5.59 18.70 -5.69
C ALA A 163 6.40 17.57 -6.35
N ILE A 164 6.25 17.37 -7.66
CA ILE A 164 7.03 16.38 -8.42
C ILE A 164 8.53 16.66 -8.29
N VAL A 165 8.96 17.88 -8.60
CA VAL A 165 10.38 18.25 -8.57
C VAL A 165 10.98 18.07 -7.17
N ARG A 166 10.27 18.51 -6.13
CA ARG A 166 10.72 18.37 -4.74
C ARG A 166 10.73 16.91 -4.27
N CYS A 167 9.77 16.09 -4.69
CA CYS A 167 9.80 14.65 -4.42
C CYS A 167 10.97 13.96 -5.11
N VAL A 168 11.24 14.32 -6.37
CA VAL A 168 12.37 13.78 -7.15
C VAL A 168 13.70 14.17 -6.47
N ASP A 169 13.83 15.38 -5.97
CA ASP A 169 15.00 15.82 -5.21
C ASP A 169 15.19 15.03 -3.91
N ASP A 170 14.12 14.84 -3.13
CA ASP A 170 14.16 14.00 -1.91
C ASP A 170 14.57 12.55 -2.19
N LEU A 171 14.16 12.00 -3.34
CA LEU A 171 14.55 10.66 -3.77
C LEU A 171 16.02 10.57 -4.22
N GLY A 172 16.67 11.73 -4.41
CA GLY A 172 18.07 11.85 -4.85
C GLY A 172 18.22 12.01 -6.36
N GLY A 173 17.13 12.17 -7.11
CA GLY A 173 17.17 12.40 -8.55
C GLY A 173 16.00 11.76 -9.29
N ALA A 174 15.93 12.02 -10.59
CA ALA A 174 14.92 11.52 -11.51
C ALA A 174 15.28 10.14 -12.07
N SER A 175 14.31 9.23 -12.11
CA SER A 175 14.36 7.98 -12.86
C SER A 175 14.12 8.22 -14.35
N ALA A 176 14.41 7.23 -15.19
CA ALA A 176 14.20 7.33 -16.65
C ALA A 176 12.75 7.64 -17.02
N GLU A 177 11.77 7.17 -16.24
CA GLU A 177 10.35 7.41 -16.47
C GLU A 177 9.64 7.88 -15.19
N PHE A 178 8.70 8.81 -15.34
CA PHE A 178 7.81 9.24 -14.27
C PHE A 178 6.35 8.91 -14.64
N LEU A 179 5.76 7.96 -13.94
CA LEU A 179 4.41 7.46 -14.18
C LEU A 179 3.40 8.16 -13.26
N THR A 180 2.39 8.78 -13.86
CA THR A 180 1.27 9.42 -13.15
C THR A 180 -0.08 8.87 -13.64
N ASP A 181 -1.14 9.18 -12.91
CA ASP A 181 -2.49 9.05 -13.48
C ASP A 181 -2.74 10.09 -14.57
N ARG A 182 -3.89 9.94 -15.21
CA ARG A 182 -4.39 10.92 -16.20
C ARG A 182 -4.98 12.14 -15.48
N ASP A 183 -4.17 12.80 -14.69
CA ASP A 183 -4.54 14.01 -13.97
C ASP A 183 -4.60 15.20 -14.95
N THR A 184 -5.66 15.99 -14.85
CA THR A 184 -5.87 17.21 -15.64
C THR A 184 -4.78 18.27 -15.39
N ALA A 185 -4.13 18.25 -14.25
CA ALA A 185 -2.98 19.10 -13.96
C ALA A 185 -1.77 18.80 -14.86
N LEU A 186 -1.60 17.53 -15.30
CA LEU A 186 -0.46 17.08 -16.09
C LEU A 186 -0.82 16.79 -17.54
N MET A 187 -2.10 16.81 -17.90
CA MET A 187 -2.58 16.45 -19.23
C MET A 187 -3.41 17.56 -19.86
N SER A 188 -3.27 17.70 -21.18
CA SER A 188 -4.10 18.59 -21.99
C SER A 188 -5.22 17.83 -22.74
N GLY A 189 -5.15 16.48 -22.79
CA GLY A 189 -6.15 15.69 -23.50
C GLY A 189 -5.68 14.27 -23.84
N SER A 190 -6.35 13.67 -24.82
CA SER A 190 -5.99 12.35 -25.36
C SER A 190 -6.13 12.35 -26.88
N ARG A 191 -5.26 11.61 -27.59
CA ARG A 191 -5.37 11.41 -29.03
C ARG A 191 -6.48 10.42 -29.36
N GLY A 192 -6.84 10.30 -30.65
CA GLY A 192 -7.87 9.39 -31.11
C GLY A 192 -7.57 7.90 -30.81
N ASP A 193 -6.31 7.52 -30.66
CA ASP A 193 -5.86 6.19 -30.25
C ASP A 193 -5.86 6.00 -28.72
N GLY A 194 -6.34 6.99 -27.96
CA GLY A 194 -6.35 6.97 -26.52
C GLY A 194 -5.01 7.30 -25.85
N SER A 195 -3.96 7.60 -26.61
CA SER A 195 -2.67 8.01 -26.04
C SER A 195 -2.78 9.39 -25.36
N PRO A 196 -2.04 9.65 -24.26
CA PRO A 196 -2.10 10.90 -23.53
C PRO A 196 -1.47 12.05 -24.34
N ILE A 197 -2.05 13.24 -24.21
CA ILE A 197 -1.42 14.51 -24.60
C ILE A 197 -1.03 15.19 -23.30
N PHE A 198 0.25 15.25 -22.98
CA PHE A 198 0.74 15.92 -21.77
C PHE A 198 0.69 17.43 -21.93
N ALA A 199 0.48 18.14 -20.83
CA ALA A 199 0.61 19.58 -20.79
C ALA A 199 2.06 20.00 -21.09
N SER A 200 2.25 21.09 -21.83
CA SER A 200 3.58 21.59 -22.23
C SER A 200 4.50 21.80 -21.03
N GLU A 201 3.98 22.40 -19.97
CA GLU A 201 4.74 22.69 -18.75
C GLU A 201 5.22 21.40 -18.05
N TRP A 202 4.44 20.31 -18.14
CA TRP A 202 4.89 19.02 -17.63
C TRP A 202 5.99 18.43 -18.53
N VAL A 203 5.84 18.50 -19.84
CA VAL A 203 6.86 18.02 -20.79
C VAL A 203 8.18 18.77 -20.58
N ASP A 204 8.12 20.11 -20.44
CA ASP A 204 9.29 20.95 -20.21
C ASP A 204 9.96 20.62 -18.85
N THR A 205 9.15 20.49 -17.79
CA THR A 205 9.66 20.12 -16.47
C THR A 205 10.31 18.73 -16.49
N ALA A 206 9.71 17.77 -17.16
CA ALA A 206 10.23 16.41 -17.29
C ALA A 206 11.56 16.39 -18.09
N ALA A 207 11.66 17.20 -19.16
CA ALA A 207 12.89 17.38 -19.90
C ALA A 207 14.03 17.96 -19.03
N LEU A 208 13.72 18.96 -18.20
CA LEU A 208 14.69 19.53 -17.24
C LEU A 208 15.11 18.53 -16.15
N LEU A 209 14.23 17.62 -15.76
CA LEU A 209 14.53 16.53 -14.82
C LEU A 209 15.30 15.38 -15.49
N GLY A 210 15.31 15.29 -16.82
CA GLY A 210 15.86 14.17 -17.55
C GLY A 210 15.01 12.89 -17.44
N THR A 211 13.69 13.03 -17.25
CA THR A 211 12.74 11.91 -17.14
C THR A 211 11.70 11.95 -18.25
N ARG A 212 11.17 10.77 -18.62
CA ARG A 212 10.09 10.67 -19.62
C ARG A 212 8.72 10.59 -18.93
N PRO A 213 7.78 11.51 -19.25
CA PRO A 213 6.42 11.44 -18.77
C PRO A 213 5.72 10.16 -19.24
N ARG A 214 5.04 9.48 -18.32
CA ARG A 214 4.17 8.33 -18.60
C ARG A 214 2.83 8.52 -17.90
N ALA A 215 1.76 8.10 -18.54
CA ALA A 215 0.43 8.04 -17.95
C ALA A 215 -0.10 6.62 -17.97
N CYS A 216 -0.86 6.27 -16.93
CA CYS A 216 -1.52 4.97 -16.87
C CYS A 216 -2.46 4.76 -18.07
N ARG A 217 -2.49 3.54 -18.61
CA ARG A 217 -3.48 3.18 -19.63
C ARG A 217 -4.87 3.17 -19.01
N PRO A 218 -5.91 3.62 -19.75
CA PRO A 218 -7.28 3.52 -19.28
C PRO A 218 -7.61 2.08 -18.89
N TYR A 219 -8.42 1.91 -17.85
CA TYR A 219 -8.90 0.59 -17.36
C TYR A 219 -7.81 -0.41 -16.90
N ARG A 220 -6.53 0.02 -16.75
CA ARG A 220 -5.46 -0.77 -16.14
C ARG A 220 -4.98 -0.14 -14.82
N ALA A 221 -5.87 -0.05 -13.83
CA ALA A 221 -5.56 0.44 -12.48
C ALA A 221 -4.38 -0.32 -11.83
N LYS A 222 -4.16 -1.57 -12.24
CA LYS A 222 -3.10 -2.45 -11.71
C LYS A 222 -1.65 -1.98 -11.97
N THR A 223 -1.42 -1.06 -12.91
CA THR A 223 -0.07 -0.54 -13.21
C THR A 223 0.49 0.38 -12.11
N LYS A 224 -0.36 0.91 -11.24
CA LYS A 224 -0.04 1.91 -10.21
C LYS A 224 -0.04 1.36 -8.78
N GLY A 225 -0.13 0.04 -8.63
CA GLY A 225 -0.24 -0.60 -7.32
C GLY A 225 0.90 -0.31 -6.33
N LYS A 226 2.04 0.22 -6.80
CA LYS A 226 3.16 0.62 -5.94
C LYS A 226 2.84 1.90 -5.18
N VAL A 227 2.42 2.96 -5.87
CA VAL A 227 2.08 4.24 -5.23
C VAL A 227 0.78 4.16 -4.44
N GLU A 228 -0.23 3.42 -4.91
CA GLU A 228 -1.48 3.20 -4.15
C GLU A 228 -1.23 2.55 -2.79
N ARG A 229 -0.29 1.60 -2.74
CA ARG A 229 0.11 0.98 -1.48
C ARG A 229 0.77 1.97 -0.54
N VAL A 230 1.68 2.80 -1.04
CA VAL A 230 2.37 3.81 -0.22
C VAL A 230 1.39 4.91 0.22
N ILE A 231 0.45 5.31 -0.62
CA ILE A 231 -0.63 6.23 -0.23
C ILE A 231 -1.41 5.67 0.97
N ARG A 232 -1.69 4.37 0.97
CA ARG A 232 -2.32 3.73 2.13
C ARG A 232 -1.41 3.78 3.36
N GLU A 233 -0.12 3.52 3.23
CA GLU A 233 0.84 3.63 4.32
C GLU A 233 0.96 5.08 4.84
N VAL A 234 0.92 6.08 3.95
CA VAL A 234 0.87 7.49 4.36
C VAL A 234 -0.36 7.75 5.22
N LYS A 235 -1.54 7.24 4.83
CA LYS A 235 -2.79 7.46 5.59
C LYS A 235 -2.86 6.68 6.90
N GLU A 236 -2.51 5.40 6.86
CA GLU A 236 -2.72 4.49 8.00
C GLU A 236 -1.57 4.50 9.00
N ASP A 237 -0.34 4.82 8.57
CA ASP A 237 0.85 4.81 9.42
C ASP A 237 1.36 6.23 9.67
N PHE A 238 1.78 6.97 8.62
CA PHE A 238 2.38 8.29 8.80
C PHE A 238 1.41 9.31 9.42
N LEU A 239 0.21 9.51 8.85
CA LEU A 239 -0.75 10.48 9.40
C LEU A 239 -1.22 10.09 10.81
N THR A 240 -1.38 8.79 11.08
CA THR A 240 -1.72 8.30 12.41
C THR A 240 -0.58 8.58 13.41
N TRP A 241 0.66 8.31 13.03
CA TRP A 241 1.83 8.63 13.85
C TRP A 241 1.97 10.14 14.07
N LEU A 242 1.68 10.95 13.05
CA LEU A 242 1.76 12.40 13.11
C LEU A 242 0.81 12.99 14.17
N THR A 243 -0.38 12.41 14.39
CA THR A 243 -1.31 12.87 15.43
C THR A 243 -0.73 12.78 16.84
N GLY A 244 0.25 11.91 17.07
CA GLY A 244 0.96 11.77 18.34
C GLY A 244 2.18 12.67 18.50
N GLN A 245 2.52 13.49 17.49
CA GLN A 245 3.67 14.38 17.55
C GLN A 245 3.31 15.74 18.15
N VAL A 246 4.31 16.41 18.69
CA VAL A 246 4.15 17.79 19.17
C VAL A 246 4.15 18.74 17.97
N PHE A 247 3.02 19.40 17.75
CA PHE A 247 2.89 20.39 16.69
C PHE A 247 3.55 21.70 17.13
N PRO A 248 4.23 22.41 16.22
CA PRO A 248 4.62 23.78 16.48
C PRO A 248 3.39 24.67 16.65
N GLU A 249 3.53 25.81 17.30
CA GLU A 249 2.46 26.77 17.52
C GLU A 249 1.76 27.16 16.20
N ARG A 250 2.55 27.30 15.12
CA ARG A 250 2.11 27.59 13.75
C ARG A 250 2.68 26.58 12.77
N PRO A 251 2.02 25.43 12.56
CA PRO A 251 2.49 24.45 11.59
C PRO A 251 2.50 25.02 10.18
N THR A 252 3.52 24.66 9.41
CA THR A 252 3.67 25.06 7.99
C THR A 252 3.74 23.84 7.09
N LEU A 253 3.49 23.98 5.80
CA LEU A 253 3.68 22.91 4.82
C LEU A 253 5.12 22.35 4.88
N ALA A 254 6.12 23.23 5.06
CA ALA A 254 7.51 22.80 5.21
C ALA A 254 7.74 21.90 6.44
N TRP A 255 7.00 22.14 7.55
CA TRP A 255 7.05 21.27 8.71
C TRP A 255 6.45 19.89 8.41
N TYR A 256 5.29 19.82 7.75
CA TYR A 256 4.70 18.55 7.30
C TYR A 256 5.64 17.79 6.38
N ASP A 257 6.27 18.46 5.43
CA ASP A 257 7.27 17.88 4.53
C ASP A 257 8.47 17.32 5.29
N ALA A 258 8.96 18.05 6.30
CA ALA A 258 10.07 17.60 7.15
C ALA A 258 9.70 16.35 7.96
N MET A 259 8.48 16.30 8.51
CA MET A 259 7.95 15.14 9.23
C MET A 259 7.80 13.92 8.31
N ALA A 260 7.34 14.13 7.08
CA ALA A 260 7.22 13.04 6.10
C ALA A 260 8.60 12.51 5.67
N ARG A 261 9.60 13.38 5.47
CA ARG A 261 11.00 12.95 5.20
C ARG A 261 11.57 12.15 6.37
N ARG A 262 11.34 12.62 7.60
CA ARG A 262 11.74 11.90 8.80
C ARG A 262 11.14 10.50 8.85
N TRP A 263 9.81 10.38 8.64
CA TRP A 263 9.12 9.11 8.58
C TRP A 263 9.67 8.20 7.46
N ALA A 264 9.91 8.73 6.26
CA ALA A 264 10.48 7.97 5.15
C ALA A 264 11.86 7.38 5.49
N VAL A 265 12.73 8.15 6.17
CA VAL A 265 14.09 7.72 6.52
C VAL A 265 14.11 6.83 7.78
N GLU A 266 13.41 7.21 8.85
CA GLU A 266 13.49 6.49 10.13
C GLU A 266 12.59 5.25 10.16
N VAL A 267 11.49 5.25 9.40
CA VAL A 267 10.50 4.16 9.44
C VAL A 267 10.53 3.33 8.16
N VAL A 268 10.35 3.96 6.99
CA VAL A 268 10.23 3.18 5.75
C VAL A 268 11.56 2.61 5.29
N ALA A 269 12.63 3.41 5.32
CA ALA A 269 13.95 2.98 4.84
C ALA A 269 14.53 1.82 5.67
N THR A 270 14.14 1.68 6.94
CA THR A 270 14.61 0.59 7.81
C THR A 270 13.86 -0.73 7.59
N ARG A 271 12.73 -0.71 6.90
CA ARG A 271 11.89 -1.91 6.67
C ARG A 271 12.47 -2.82 5.60
N ARG A 272 12.32 -4.13 5.81
CA ARG A 272 12.47 -5.13 4.74
C ARG A 272 11.18 -5.17 3.94
N HIS A 273 11.27 -4.81 2.65
CA HIS A 273 10.10 -4.82 1.77
C HIS A 273 9.66 -6.25 1.45
N ARG A 274 8.35 -6.55 1.65
CA ARG A 274 7.82 -7.92 1.56
C ARG A 274 8.03 -8.60 0.19
N THR A 275 7.93 -7.84 -0.91
CA THR A 275 8.06 -8.41 -2.26
C THR A 275 9.51 -8.53 -2.69
N THR A 276 10.31 -7.48 -2.51
CA THR A 276 11.71 -7.45 -2.96
C THR A 276 12.65 -8.16 -1.98
N GLN A 277 12.19 -8.46 -0.75
CA GLN A 277 12.98 -9.05 0.34
C GLN A 277 14.26 -8.26 0.69
N ARG A 278 14.33 -6.98 0.28
CA ARG A 278 15.46 -6.08 0.53
C ARG A 278 15.09 -5.02 1.56
N VAL A 279 16.05 -4.51 2.30
CA VAL A 279 15.89 -3.32 3.13
C VAL A 279 15.77 -2.12 2.20
N VAL A 280 14.69 -1.33 2.38
CA VAL A 280 14.35 -0.22 1.46
C VAL A 280 15.49 0.78 1.35
N GLY A 281 16.11 1.19 2.47
CA GLY A 281 17.19 2.15 2.50
C GLY A 281 18.46 1.66 1.79
N GLU A 282 18.83 0.38 1.96
CA GLU A 282 19.97 -0.22 1.25
C GLU A 282 19.74 -0.23 -0.25
N ALA A 283 18.54 -0.68 -0.68
CA ALA A 283 18.15 -0.67 -2.08
C ALA A 283 18.09 0.75 -2.66
N TRP A 284 17.70 1.74 -1.86
CA TRP A 284 17.67 3.14 -2.26
C TRP A 284 19.07 3.73 -2.47
N ILE A 285 20.03 3.43 -1.58
CA ILE A 285 21.42 3.89 -1.75
C ILE A 285 22.00 3.43 -3.09
N GLU A 286 21.74 2.17 -3.47
CA GLU A 286 22.16 1.63 -4.77
C GLU A 286 21.41 2.32 -5.94
N GLU A 287 20.09 2.43 -5.84
CA GLU A 287 19.25 3.02 -6.90
C GLU A 287 19.57 4.50 -7.11
N ARG A 288 19.85 5.24 -6.01
CA ARG A 288 20.17 6.66 -6.04
C ARG A 288 21.38 6.99 -6.94
N GLY A 289 22.35 6.11 -7.02
CA GLY A 289 23.51 6.27 -7.89
C GLY A 289 23.19 6.23 -9.40
N LEU A 290 21.99 5.77 -9.75
CA LEU A 290 21.51 5.66 -11.13
C LEU A 290 20.49 6.76 -11.52
N LEU A 291 20.10 7.61 -10.56
CA LEU A 291 19.16 8.70 -10.79
C LEU A 291 19.87 9.94 -11.34
N THR A 292 19.15 10.71 -12.16
CA THR A 292 19.63 12.02 -12.65
C THR A 292 19.39 13.08 -11.59
N PRO A 293 20.44 13.71 -11.01
CA PRO A 293 20.28 14.73 -9.98
C PRO A 293 19.46 15.92 -10.47
N VAL A 294 18.62 16.47 -9.60
CA VAL A 294 17.85 17.71 -9.90
C VAL A 294 18.82 18.89 -9.91
N SER A 295 18.73 19.74 -10.96
CA SER A 295 19.60 20.91 -11.02
C SER A 295 19.20 21.96 -9.97
N ARG A 296 20.21 22.55 -9.30
CA ARG A 296 19.97 23.63 -8.32
C ARG A 296 19.21 24.80 -8.91
N ARG A 297 19.40 25.09 -10.22
CA ARG A 297 18.67 26.14 -10.92
C ARG A 297 17.17 25.86 -11.01
N LEU A 298 16.79 24.59 -11.22
CA LEU A 298 15.39 24.18 -11.23
C LEU A 298 14.77 24.28 -9.84
N LEU A 299 15.47 23.84 -8.79
CA LEU A 299 15.02 23.97 -7.41
C LEU A 299 14.82 25.42 -7.01
N ALA A 300 15.81 26.29 -7.24
CA ALA A 300 15.72 27.71 -6.93
C ALA A 300 14.55 28.39 -7.67
N ARG A 301 14.25 27.96 -8.89
CA ARG A 301 13.11 28.47 -9.65
C ARG A 301 11.77 28.10 -9.02
N ILE A 302 11.65 26.91 -8.45
CA ILE A 302 10.43 26.44 -7.76
C ILE A 302 10.29 27.08 -6.39
N GLU A 303 11.42 27.35 -5.69
CA GLU A 303 11.42 27.98 -4.37
C GLU A 303 11.13 29.48 -4.44
N GLY A 304 11.48 30.13 -5.54
CA GLY A 304 11.36 31.59 -5.70
C GLY A 304 10.07 32.09 -6.35
N HIS A 305 9.20 31.20 -6.84
CA HIS A 305 8.05 31.65 -7.64
C HIS A 305 6.80 30.82 -7.37
N ASP A 306 5.73 31.50 -6.96
CA ASP A 306 4.34 31.06 -7.12
C ASP A 306 3.88 31.06 -8.60
N THR A 307 4.73 31.45 -9.53
CA THR A 307 4.43 31.51 -10.98
C THR A 307 5.61 30.94 -11.79
N LEU A 308 5.36 29.83 -12.49
CA LEU A 308 6.28 29.31 -13.51
C LEU A 308 6.27 30.26 -14.71
N VAL A 309 7.30 31.06 -14.85
CA VAL A 309 7.54 31.85 -16.06
C VAL A 309 7.90 30.91 -17.22
N PRO A 310 7.38 31.12 -18.47
CA PRO A 310 7.71 30.28 -19.61
C PRO A 310 9.22 30.11 -19.78
N LEU A 311 9.62 28.85 -20.10
CA LEU A 311 11.02 28.51 -20.35
C LEU A 311 11.55 29.20 -21.61
N PRO A 312 12.84 29.59 -21.65
CA PRO A 312 13.51 29.85 -22.92
C PRO A 312 13.61 28.52 -23.69
N ASP A 313 13.63 28.59 -25.01
CA ASP A 313 13.56 27.51 -25.97
C ASP A 313 14.30 26.23 -25.56
N PRO A 314 13.73 25.03 -25.85
CA PRO A 314 14.31 23.75 -25.45
C PRO A 314 15.69 23.57 -26.09
N VAL A 315 16.67 23.27 -25.27
CA VAL A 315 17.97 22.77 -25.74
C VAL A 315 17.71 21.49 -26.52
N SER A 316 18.17 21.45 -27.78
CA SER A 316 17.99 20.36 -28.74
C SER A 316 18.04 18.95 -28.15
N PRO A 317 17.22 18.00 -28.64
CA PRO A 317 17.02 16.67 -28.08
C PRO A 317 18.20 15.70 -28.23
N SER A 318 19.41 16.18 -28.46
CA SER A 318 20.57 15.34 -28.78
C SER A 318 21.21 14.58 -27.61
N ARG A 319 20.59 14.61 -26.41
CA ARG A 319 21.08 13.86 -25.23
C ARG A 319 20.01 13.09 -24.46
N MET A 320 18.99 12.60 -25.12
CA MET A 320 18.20 11.54 -24.51
C MET A 320 19.01 10.22 -24.58
N PRO A 321 19.18 9.51 -23.46
CA PRO A 321 19.75 8.17 -23.53
C PRO A 321 18.92 7.33 -24.51
N ALA A 322 19.59 6.62 -25.41
CA ALA A 322 18.95 5.68 -26.32
C ALA A 322 18.02 4.79 -25.50
N ALA A 323 16.80 4.56 -26.00
CA ALA A 323 15.83 3.70 -25.36
C ALA A 323 16.53 2.40 -24.96
N LEU A 324 16.66 2.17 -23.65
CA LEU A 324 16.99 0.87 -23.14
C LEU A 324 15.88 -0.06 -23.62
N GLY A 325 16.21 -1.00 -24.50
CA GLY A 325 15.28 -1.94 -25.08
C GLY A 325 14.46 -2.58 -23.96
N GLU A 326 13.15 -2.68 -24.16
CA GLU A 326 12.26 -3.38 -23.25
C GLU A 326 12.64 -4.87 -23.25
N THR A 327 13.60 -5.26 -22.43
CA THR A 327 13.79 -6.65 -22.06
C THR A 327 12.73 -6.98 -21.02
N VAL A 328 11.56 -7.36 -21.49
CA VAL A 328 10.55 -8.03 -20.67
C VAL A 328 11.11 -9.43 -20.38
N GLU A 329 11.70 -9.64 -19.21
CA GLU A 329 11.96 -10.99 -18.72
C GLU A 329 10.63 -11.67 -18.40
N VAL A 330 10.14 -12.45 -19.34
CA VAL A 330 9.02 -13.37 -19.13
C VAL A 330 9.59 -14.58 -18.39
N ARG A 331 9.49 -14.60 -17.07
CA ARG A 331 9.81 -15.79 -16.27
C ARG A 331 8.67 -16.80 -16.40
N ALA A 332 8.98 -18.02 -16.79
CA ALA A 332 8.01 -19.10 -16.90
C ALA A 332 7.36 -19.37 -15.54
N LEU A 333 6.07 -19.66 -15.51
CA LEU A 333 5.28 -19.98 -14.30
C LEU A 333 5.90 -21.11 -13.45
N ALA A 334 6.69 -22.00 -14.05
CA ALA A 334 7.43 -23.06 -13.35
C ALA A 334 8.41 -22.54 -12.28
N THR A 335 8.98 -21.33 -12.48
CA THR A 335 9.93 -20.72 -11.52
C THR A 335 9.25 -20.30 -10.21
N TYR A 336 7.93 -20.18 -10.19
CA TYR A 336 7.16 -19.82 -8.99
C TYR A 336 6.61 -21.05 -8.25
N ALA A 337 6.56 -22.22 -8.89
CA ALA A 337 6.10 -23.46 -8.28
C ALA A 337 7.08 -24.01 -7.21
N GLU A 338 8.36 -23.64 -7.28
CA GLU A 338 9.38 -24.04 -6.30
C GLU A 338 9.38 -23.20 -5.03
N LEU A 339 8.70 -22.04 -5.01
CA LEU A 339 8.60 -21.17 -3.83
C LEU A 339 7.40 -21.47 -2.92
N VAL A 340 6.59 -22.45 -3.27
CA VAL A 340 5.35 -22.84 -2.56
C VAL A 340 5.47 -24.25 -1.90
N ARG A 341 6.66 -24.83 -1.91
CA ARG A 341 6.95 -26.06 -1.17
C ARG A 341 7.65 -25.78 0.15
#